data_3885315c6c8bb1844612aabfee6671fa
#
_entry.id   3885315c6c8bb1844612aabfee6671fa
#
_cell.length_a   1.000
_cell.length_b   1.000
_cell.length_c   1.000
_cell.angle_alpha   90.00
_cell.angle_beta   90.00
_cell.angle_gamma   90.00
#
_symmetry.space_group_name_H-M   'P 1'
#
loop_
_entity.id
_entity.type
_entity.pdbx_description
1 polymer ?
#
loop_
_entity_poly.entity_id
_entity_poly.type
_entity_poly.pdbx_seq_one_letter_code
_entity_poly.pdbx_strand_id
1 'polypeptide(L)'
;IGTHTVFAAARQHGVKRVIFASSNHVIGFYPADEPVGPDVPPRPSGFYGASKAYGEALARLHADKLGMEVACLRIGAFRARPGNARELGAWISHGDMAALARACVLAPSFHFLVLYGVSANSRAKWGGDGAARAHIGFTPRDNAEDWAAELADKASSPGSPAARFHGGSVCGIGFQGDPDRIT
;
A
#
# COMPACT_ATOMS: atom_id res chain seq x y z
N ILE A 1 10.37 -0.42 -17.01
CA ILE A 1 10.15 -1.17 -18.26
C ILE A 1 9.15 -2.30 -18.02
N GLY A 2 9.38 -3.25 -17.11
CA GLY A 2 8.50 -4.41 -16.90
C GLY A 2 7.01 -4.09 -16.69
N THR A 3 6.70 -3.12 -15.83
CA THR A 3 5.29 -2.73 -15.57
C THR A 3 4.61 -2.23 -16.86
N HIS A 4 5.28 -1.38 -17.63
CA HIS A 4 4.76 -0.92 -18.91
C HIS A 4 4.49 -2.08 -19.88
N THR A 5 5.45 -3.00 -19.99
CA THR A 5 5.31 -4.18 -20.88
C THR A 5 4.11 -5.04 -20.50
N VAL A 6 3.89 -5.28 -19.19
CA VAL A 6 2.76 -6.07 -18.70
C VAL A 6 1.42 -5.38 -19.02
N PHE A 7 1.28 -4.07 -18.77
CA PHE A 7 0.06 -3.35 -19.10
C PHE A 7 -0.20 -3.30 -20.61
N ALA A 8 0.85 -3.10 -21.42
CA ALA A 8 0.73 -3.11 -22.88
C ALA A 8 0.26 -4.48 -23.40
N ALA A 9 0.87 -5.57 -22.90
CA ALA A 9 0.47 -6.93 -23.25
C ALA A 9 -0.95 -7.24 -22.80
N ALA A 10 -1.33 -6.87 -21.57
CA ALA A 10 -2.69 -7.04 -21.07
C ALA A 10 -3.71 -6.37 -22.00
N ARG A 11 -3.45 -5.13 -22.41
CA ARG A 11 -4.28 -4.42 -23.39
C ARG A 11 -4.35 -5.14 -24.73
N GLN A 12 -3.19 -5.52 -25.28
CA GLN A 12 -3.09 -6.20 -26.59
C GLN A 12 -3.92 -7.49 -26.63
N HIS A 13 -3.97 -8.20 -25.51
CA HIS A 13 -4.71 -9.46 -25.38
C HIS A 13 -6.14 -9.29 -24.82
N GLY A 14 -6.66 -8.08 -24.78
CA GLY A 14 -8.06 -7.82 -24.40
C GLY A 14 -8.37 -8.06 -22.93
N VAL A 15 -7.36 -8.04 -22.03
CA VAL A 15 -7.58 -8.14 -20.58
C VAL A 15 -8.36 -6.91 -20.12
N LYS A 16 -9.52 -7.14 -19.49
CA LYS A 16 -10.44 -6.08 -19.07
C LYS A 16 -10.07 -5.50 -17.70
N ARG A 17 -9.51 -6.32 -16.81
CA ARG A 17 -9.21 -5.95 -15.43
C ARG A 17 -7.80 -6.32 -15.04
N VAL A 18 -7.09 -5.39 -14.40
CA VAL A 18 -5.74 -5.59 -13.86
C VAL A 18 -5.73 -5.25 -12.38
N ILE A 19 -5.21 -6.18 -11.56
CA ILE A 19 -4.93 -5.93 -10.15
C ILE A 19 -3.43 -5.70 -10.01
N PHE A 20 -3.05 -4.45 -9.76
CA PHE A 20 -1.64 -4.05 -9.68
C PHE A 20 -1.14 -4.11 -8.23
N ALA A 21 -0.14 -4.93 -7.98
CA ALA A 21 0.56 -4.97 -6.70
C ALA A 21 1.41 -3.70 -6.53
N SER A 22 0.81 -2.64 -6.01
CA SER A 22 1.49 -1.43 -5.56
C SER A 22 2.07 -1.63 -4.15
N SER A 23 2.42 -0.56 -3.46
CA SER A 23 3.06 -0.64 -2.16
C SER A 23 2.73 0.59 -1.30
N ASN A 24 2.69 0.41 0.02
CA ASN A 24 2.69 1.50 0.98
C ASN A 24 3.92 2.42 0.85
N HIS A 25 5.00 1.95 0.23
CA HIS A 25 6.19 2.77 -0.05
C HIS A 25 5.97 3.88 -1.08
N VAL A 26 4.83 3.90 -1.76
CA VAL A 26 4.38 5.04 -2.59
C VAL A 26 4.14 6.29 -1.75
N ILE A 27 3.67 6.11 -0.50
CA ILE A 27 3.34 7.19 0.44
C ILE A 27 4.28 7.21 1.66
N GLY A 28 5.48 6.66 1.51
CA GLY A 28 6.37 6.35 2.64
C GLY A 28 6.87 7.55 3.42
N PHE A 29 7.01 8.74 2.83
CA PHE A 29 7.45 9.97 3.52
C PHE A 29 6.31 10.82 4.09
N TYR A 30 5.09 10.29 4.22
CA TYR A 30 4.09 10.92 5.08
C TYR A 30 4.38 10.63 6.55
N PRO A 31 4.07 11.56 7.49
CA PRO A 31 4.26 11.36 8.92
C PRO A 31 3.56 10.09 9.43
N ALA A 32 4.25 9.30 10.26
CA ALA A 32 3.77 7.99 10.69
C ALA A 32 2.60 8.05 11.67
N ASP A 33 2.41 9.18 12.35
CA ASP A 33 1.32 9.45 13.30
C ASP A 33 0.07 10.01 12.63
N GLU A 34 0.16 10.47 11.39
CA GLU A 34 -0.96 11.02 10.64
C GLU A 34 -1.71 9.95 9.83
N PRO A 35 -3.04 10.02 9.77
CA PRO A 35 -3.82 9.18 8.85
C PRO A 35 -3.55 9.56 7.39
N VAL A 36 -3.39 8.57 6.51
CA VAL A 36 -3.15 8.79 5.08
C VAL A 36 -4.22 8.10 4.25
N GLY A 37 -4.91 8.88 3.42
CA GLY A 37 -5.91 8.40 2.47
C GLY A 37 -5.32 7.91 1.13
N PRO A 38 -6.14 7.30 0.27
CA PRO A 38 -5.69 6.78 -1.02
C PRO A 38 -5.36 7.89 -2.04
N ASP A 39 -5.98 9.08 -1.91
CA ASP A 39 -5.94 10.15 -2.90
C ASP A 39 -4.80 11.16 -2.71
N VAL A 40 -3.90 10.90 -1.74
CA VAL A 40 -2.76 11.78 -1.50
C VAL A 40 -1.70 11.67 -2.60
N PRO A 41 -0.96 12.74 -2.90
CA PRO A 41 0.16 12.70 -3.82
C PRO A 41 1.21 11.65 -3.42
N PRO A 42 1.91 11.01 -4.37
CA PRO A 42 3.00 10.11 -4.04
C PRO A 42 4.15 10.84 -3.31
N ARG A 43 4.61 10.24 -2.20
CA ARG A 43 5.81 10.66 -1.44
C ARG A 43 6.64 9.41 -1.14
N PRO A 44 7.32 8.85 -2.17
CA PRO A 44 7.92 7.51 -2.09
C PRO A 44 9.13 7.49 -1.16
N SER A 45 9.24 6.45 -0.33
CA SER A 45 10.34 6.26 0.63
C SER A 45 11.66 5.79 0.00
N GLY A 46 11.71 5.60 -1.31
CA GLY A 46 12.91 5.15 -2.04
C GLY A 46 12.59 4.78 -3.49
N PHE A 47 13.60 4.32 -4.24
CA PHE A 47 13.44 3.99 -5.67
C PHE A 47 12.37 2.91 -5.93
N TYR A 48 12.22 1.95 -5.01
CA TYR A 48 11.14 0.98 -5.09
C TYR A 48 9.77 1.66 -5.02
N GLY A 49 9.54 2.52 -4.04
CA GLY A 49 8.31 3.30 -3.92
C GLY A 49 8.05 4.17 -5.15
N ALA A 50 9.09 4.84 -5.67
CA ALA A 50 9.01 5.63 -6.89
C ALA A 50 8.61 4.77 -8.11
N SER A 51 9.15 3.55 -8.22
CA SER A 51 8.76 2.62 -9.29
C SER A 51 7.30 2.18 -9.20
N LYS A 52 6.77 2.05 -7.99
CA LYS A 52 5.36 1.72 -7.76
C LYS A 52 4.44 2.92 -8.03
N ALA A 53 4.86 4.14 -7.67
CA ALA A 53 4.16 5.38 -8.02
C ALA A 53 4.05 5.55 -9.55
N TYR A 54 5.13 5.28 -10.28
CA TYR A 54 5.08 5.20 -11.74
C TYR A 54 4.05 4.16 -12.23
N GLY A 55 4.02 2.99 -11.58
CA GLY A 55 3.05 1.94 -11.90
C GLY A 55 1.59 2.38 -11.66
N GLU A 56 1.31 3.10 -10.57
CA GLU A 56 -0.02 3.65 -10.30
C GLU A 56 -0.41 4.72 -11.35
N ALA A 57 0.52 5.60 -11.75
CA ALA A 57 0.28 6.59 -12.80
C ALA A 57 -0.01 5.91 -14.15
N LEU A 58 0.74 4.85 -14.49
CA LEU A 58 0.51 4.06 -15.69
C LEU A 58 -0.84 3.32 -15.64
N ALA A 59 -1.18 2.75 -14.49
CA ALA A 59 -2.46 2.12 -14.23
C ALA A 59 -3.63 3.09 -14.46
N ARG A 60 -3.51 4.32 -13.93
CA ARG A 60 -4.49 5.38 -14.12
C ARG A 60 -4.65 5.77 -15.59
N LEU A 61 -3.55 5.90 -16.34
CA LEU A 61 -3.59 6.13 -17.78
C LEU A 61 -4.35 5.03 -18.52
N HIS A 62 -4.14 3.74 -18.15
CA HIS A 62 -4.84 2.63 -18.78
C HIS A 62 -6.32 2.62 -18.44
N ALA A 63 -6.70 3.04 -17.25
CA ALA A 63 -8.10 3.20 -16.89
C ALA A 63 -8.75 4.34 -17.65
N ASP A 64 -8.20 5.56 -17.53
CA ASP A 64 -8.83 6.78 -18.07
C ASP A 64 -8.85 6.80 -19.59
N LYS A 65 -7.76 6.42 -20.22
CA LYS A 65 -7.60 6.56 -21.69
C LYS A 65 -7.97 5.29 -22.45
N LEU A 66 -7.79 4.13 -21.83
CA LEU A 66 -7.87 2.85 -22.54
C LEU A 66 -9.02 1.96 -22.05
N GLY A 67 -9.78 2.41 -21.05
CA GLY A 67 -11.00 1.75 -20.57
C GLY A 67 -10.76 0.45 -19.82
N MET A 68 -9.55 0.23 -19.27
CA MET A 68 -9.27 -0.92 -18.41
C MET A 68 -9.76 -0.64 -16.98
N GLU A 69 -10.29 -1.66 -16.32
CA GLU A 69 -10.53 -1.60 -14.87
C GLU A 69 -9.21 -1.89 -14.15
N VAL A 70 -8.74 -0.98 -13.30
CA VAL A 70 -7.49 -1.20 -12.58
C VAL A 70 -7.65 -0.94 -11.08
N ALA A 71 -7.29 -1.93 -10.26
CA ALA A 71 -7.15 -1.80 -8.82
C ALA A 71 -5.68 -1.81 -8.42
N CYS A 72 -5.19 -0.72 -7.82
CA CYS A 72 -3.85 -0.60 -7.27
C CYS A 72 -3.89 -0.94 -5.78
N LEU A 73 -3.18 -1.99 -5.36
CA LEU A 73 -3.10 -2.42 -3.98
C LEU A 73 -1.82 -1.86 -3.35
N ARG A 74 -1.92 -0.84 -2.50
CA ARG A 74 -0.82 -0.35 -1.68
C ARG A 74 -0.58 -1.31 -0.52
N ILE A 75 0.13 -2.41 -0.83
CA ILE A 75 0.35 -3.52 0.09
C ILE A 75 1.31 -3.09 1.20
N GLY A 76 0.94 -3.38 2.44
CA GLY A 76 1.78 -3.22 3.62
C GLY A 76 2.78 -4.37 3.79
N ALA A 77 3.05 -4.77 5.03
CA ALA A 77 3.94 -5.88 5.34
C ALA A 77 3.23 -7.23 5.15
N PHE A 78 3.34 -7.80 3.95
CA PHE A 78 2.75 -9.09 3.61
C PHE A 78 3.63 -10.24 4.07
N ARG A 79 3.25 -10.86 5.17
CA ARG A 79 3.97 -12.00 5.77
C ARG A 79 3.10 -12.74 6.79
N ALA A 80 3.56 -13.92 7.24
CA ALA A 80 2.80 -14.78 8.16
C ALA A 80 2.46 -14.09 9.50
N ARG A 81 3.38 -13.27 10.03
CA ARG A 81 3.19 -12.45 11.25
C ARG A 81 4.01 -11.16 11.17
N PRO A 82 3.62 -10.08 11.87
CA PRO A 82 4.38 -8.84 11.89
C PRO A 82 5.78 -9.07 12.50
N GLY A 83 6.78 -8.32 12.02
CA GLY A 83 8.17 -8.50 12.42
C GLY A 83 8.73 -7.39 13.32
N ASN A 84 8.04 -6.25 13.44
CA ASN A 84 8.45 -5.09 14.23
C ASN A 84 7.25 -4.23 14.63
N ALA A 85 7.47 -3.24 15.52
CA ALA A 85 6.40 -2.39 16.06
C ALA A 85 5.64 -1.60 14.98
N ARG A 86 6.31 -1.12 13.92
CA ARG A 86 5.65 -0.44 12.79
C ARG A 86 4.62 -1.35 12.11
N GLU A 87 4.92 -2.61 11.99
CA GLU A 87 4.06 -3.56 11.30
C GLU A 87 2.78 -3.89 12.09
N LEU A 88 2.68 -3.47 13.36
CA LEU A 88 1.40 -3.53 14.10
C LEU A 88 0.30 -2.68 13.44
N GLY A 89 0.67 -1.66 12.66
CA GLY A 89 -0.28 -0.90 11.84
C GLY A 89 -0.24 -1.24 10.35
N ALA A 90 0.88 -1.80 9.89
CA ALA A 90 1.18 -1.95 8.46
C ALA A 90 1.05 -3.38 7.93
N TRP A 91 0.82 -4.36 8.78
CA TRP A 91 0.78 -5.77 8.40
C TRP A 91 -0.50 -6.14 7.64
N ILE A 92 -0.35 -7.09 6.72
CA ILE A 92 -1.45 -7.83 6.12
C ILE A 92 -1.15 -9.32 6.19
N SER A 93 -2.10 -10.11 6.69
CA SER A 93 -2.01 -11.56 6.73
C SER A 93 -2.10 -12.18 5.34
N HIS A 94 -1.67 -13.44 5.23
CA HIS A 94 -1.86 -14.23 4.01
C HIS A 94 -3.35 -14.41 3.68
N GLY A 95 -4.19 -14.60 4.71
CA GLY A 95 -5.65 -14.76 4.57
C GLY A 95 -6.31 -13.51 4.03
N ASP A 96 -6.05 -12.36 4.66
CA ASP A 96 -6.61 -11.08 4.23
C ASP A 96 -6.10 -10.64 2.85
N MET A 97 -4.82 -10.91 2.53
CA MET A 97 -4.28 -10.61 1.20
C MET A 97 -4.95 -11.45 0.10
N ALA A 98 -5.16 -12.73 0.34
CA ALA A 98 -5.87 -13.60 -0.59
C ALA A 98 -7.34 -13.16 -0.76
N ALA A 99 -8.00 -12.78 0.34
CA ALA A 99 -9.37 -12.27 0.33
C ALA A 99 -9.47 -10.94 -0.44
N LEU A 100 -8.54 -10.00 -0.23
CA LEU A 100 -8.48 -8.73 -0.94
C LEU A 100 -8.28 -8.93 -2.46
N ALA A 101 -7.30 -9.75 -2.83
CA ALA A 101 -7.04 -10.06 -4.23
C ALA A 101 -8.27 -10.71 -4.90
N ARG A 102 -8.88 -11.70 -4.24
CA ARG A 102 -10.10 -12.35 -4.71
C ARG A 102 -11.26 -11.37 -4.85
N ALA A 103 -11.46 -10.49 -3.87
CA ALA A 103 -12.50 -9.48 -3.90
C ALA A 103 -12.33 -8.54 -5.10
N CYS A 104 -11.11 -8.08 -5.39
CA CYS A 104 -10.83 -7.25 -6.57
C CYS A 104 -11.12 -7.99 -7.89
N VAL A 105 -10.80 -9.28 -7.98
CA VAL A 105 -11.05 -10.09 -9.19
C VAL A 105 -12.54 -10.26 -9.43
N LEU A 106 -13.32 -10.52 -8.39
CA LEU A 106 -14.75 -10.82 -8.45
C LEU A 106 -15.65 -9.60 -8.31
N ALA A 107 -15.08 -8.41 -8.06
CA ALA A 107 -15.83 -7.18 -7.86
C ALA A 107 -16.81 -6.87 -9.02
N PRO A 108 -17.91 -6.17 -8.76
CA PRO A 108 -18.65 -5.46 -9.79
C PRO A 108 -17.73 -4.56 -10.62
N SER A 109 -18.23 -4.07 -11.77
CA SER A 109 -17.46 -3.15 -12.61
C SER A 109 -17.04 -1.90 -11.83
N PHE A 110 -15.81 -1.48 -12.03
CA PHE A 110 -15.26 -0.23 -11.50
C PHE A 110 -14.32 0.40 -12.54
N HIS A 111 -13.97 1.65 -12.34
CA HIS A 111 -13.03 2.34 -13.24
C HIS A 111 -11.59 2.21 -12.73
N PHE A 112 -11.30 2.84 -11.60
CA PHE A 112 -9.97 2.85 -11.00
C PHE A 112 -10.09 2.87 -9.47
N LEU A 113 -9.35 2.01 -8.79
CA LEU A 113 -9.33 1.94 -7.33
C LEU A 113 -7.91 1.97 -6.80
N VAL A 114 -7.70 2.67 -5.69
CA VAL A 114 -6.53 2.54 -4.84
C VAL A 114 -6.98 2.02 -3.48
N LEU A 115 -6.41 0.90 -3.05
CA LEU A 115 -6.78 0.19 -1.83
C LEU A 115 -5.53 -0.05 -0.98
N TYR A 116 -5.66 0.12 0.33
CA TYR A 116 -4.60 -0.29 1.24
C TYR A 116 -4.70 -1.79 1.55
N GLY A 117 -3.62 -2.52 1.23
CA GLY A 117 -3.46 -3.93 1.60
C GLY A 117 -2.95 -4.04 3.03
N VAL A 118 -3.85 -3.87 4.00
CA VAL A 118 -3.58 -4.04 5.43
C VAL A 118 -4.74 -4.80 6.08
N SER A 119 -4.42 -5.61 7.10
CA SER A 119 -5.40 -6.29 7.93
C SER A 119 -6.19 -5.31 8.81
N ALA A 120 -7.15 -5.79 9.61
CA ALA A 120 -7.94 -4.97 10.52
C ALA A 120 -7.13 -4.49 11.74
N ASN A 121 -5.92 -4.00 11.48
CA ASN A 121 -4.97 -3.60 12.53
C ASN A 121 -5.48 -2.40 13.32
N SER A 122 -5.56 -2.53 14.65
CA SER A 122 -5.99 -1.46 15.55
C SER A 122 -5.11 -0.20 15.47
N ARG A 123 -3.84 -0.36 15.05
CA ARG A 123 -2.86 0.73 14.91
C ARG A 123 -2.70 1.24 13.49
N ALA A 124 -3.53 0.79 12.53
CA ALA A 124 -3.45 1.25 11.15
C ALA A 124 -3.72 2.76 11.05
N LYS A 125 -2.85 3.45 10.32
CA LYS A 125 -2.98 4.87 9.96
C LYS A 125 -3.30 5.06 8.47
N TRP A 126 -3.46 3.97 7.73
CA TRP A 126 -3.86 3.97 6.32
C TRP A 126 -5.34 3.63 6.23
N GLY A 127 -6.09 4.53 5.63
CA GLY A 127 -7.55 4.42 5.56
C GLY A 127 -8.14 5.31 4.48
N GLY A 128 -9.44 5.61 4.60
CA GLY A 128 -10.14 6.44 3.61
C GLY A 128 -10.57 5.67 2.36
N ASP A 129 -10.22 4.39 2.24
CA ASP A 129 -10.61 3.50 1.14
C ASP A 129 -11.87 2.67 1.43
N GLY A 130 -12.63 3.02 2.48
CA GLY A 130 -13.80 2.25 2.94
C GLY A 130 -14.89 2.09 1.89
N ALA A 131 -15.17 3.14 1.10
CA ALA A 131 -16.14 3.05 0.01
C ALA A 131 -15.67 2.08 -1.09
N ALA A 132 -14.38 2.11 -1.44
CA ALA A 132 -13.79 1.18 -2.40
C ALA A 132 -13.81 -0.27 -1.88
N ARG A 133 -13.48 -0.49 -0.60
CA ARG A 133 -13.59 -1.81 0.06
C ARG A 133 -15.02 -2.33 0.07
N ALA A 134 -15.99 -1.50 0.40
CA ALA A 134 -17.41 -1.86 0.38
C ALA A 134 -17.86 -2.24 -1.05
N HIS A 135 -17.44 -1.47 -2.06
CA HIS A 135 -17.76 -1.74 -3.45
C HIS A 135 -17.28 -3.13 -3.92
N ILE A 136 -16.08 -3.53 -3.54
CA ILE A 136 -15.52 -4.84 -3.89
C ILE A 136 -15.93 -5.96 -2.93
N GLY A 137 -16.65 -5.64 -1.84
CA GLY A 137 -17.09 -6.62 -0.84
C GLY A 137 -15.93 -7.16 0.03
N PHE A 138 -14.91 -6.35 0.32
CA PHE A 138 -13.76 -6.75 1.14
C PHE A 138 -13.85 -6.18 2.56
N THR A 139 -13.71 -7.08 3.54
CA THR A 139 -13.56 -6.73 4.96
C THR A 139 -12.38 -7.53 5.52
N PRO A 140 -11.28 -6.88 5.95
CA PRO A 140 -10.17 -7.57 6.60
C PRO A 140 -10.60 -8.11 7.98
N ARG A 141 -9.95 -9.17 8.46
CA ARG A 141 -10.32 -9.89 9.68
C ARG A 141 -9.21 -9.98 10.71
N ASP A 142 -7.97 -10.15 10.24
CA ASP A 142 -6.83 -10.39 11.13
C ASP A 142 -6.31 -9.07 11.72
N ASN A 143 -5.71 -9.14 12.92
CA ASN A 143 -5.20 -7.96 13.62
C ASN A 143 -3.80 -8.25 14.15
N ALA A 144 -2.85 -7.38 13.86
CA ALA A 144 -1.48 -7.49 14.34
C ALA A 144 -1.32 -7.23 15.84
N GLU A 145 -2.35 -6.74 16.53
CA GLU A 145 -2.31 -6.46 17.97
C GLU A 145 -2.02 -7.70 18.82
N ASP A 146 -2.34 -8.90 18.31
CA ASP A 146 -2.05 -10.18 18.96
C ASP A 146 -0.54 -10.38 19.23
N TRP A 147 0.32 -9.68 18.47
CA TRP A 147 1.79 -9.72 18.63
C TRP A 147 2.38 -8.48 19.30
N ALA A 148 1.55 -7.53 19.81
CA ALA A 148 2.03 -6.26 20.33
C ALA A 148 3.06 -6.42 21.47
N ALA A 149 2.82 -7.34 22.41
CA ALA A 149 3.72 -7.60 23.52
C ALA A 149 5.09 -8.15 23.04
N GLU A 150 5.12 -9.04 22.04
CA GLU A 150 6.36 -9.62 21.48
C GLU A 150 7.19 -8.57 20.73
N LEU A 151 6.55 -7.52 20.22
CA LEU A 151 7.16 -6.52 19.34
C LEU A 151 7.44 -5.17 20.04
N ALA A 152 7.16 -5.05 21.33
CA ALA A 152 7.31 -3.79 22.07
C ALA A 152 8.74 -3.22 21.96
N ASP A 153 9.75 -4.08 22.07
CA ASP A 153 11.17 -3.70 22.02
C ASP A 153 11.73 -3.59 20.59
N LYS A 154 10.91 -3.85 19.56
CA LYS A 154 11.31 -3.81 18.15
C LYS A 154 10.87 -2.52 17.45
N ALA A 155 10.84 -1.42 18.18
CA ALA A 155 10.56 -0.08 17.63
C ALA A 155 11.83 0.54 17.03
N SER A 156 11.65 1.40 16.02
CA SER A 156 12.73 2.24 15.51
C SER A 156 13.14 3.29 16.54
N SER A 157 14.42 3.71 16.51
CA SER A 157 14.92 4.76 17.42
C SER A 157 14.09 6.04 17.28
N PRO A 158 13.62 6.64 18.39
CA PRO A 158 12.86 7.87 18.35
C PRO A 158 13.58 8.98 17.55
N GLY A 159 12.82 9.77 16.78
CA GLY A 159 13.35 10.85 15.95
C GLY A 159 14.04 10.43 14.65
N SER A 160 14.36 9.14 14.47
CA SER A 160 14.91 8.66 13.20
C SER A 160 13.90 8.76 12.06
N PRO A 161 14.34 8.90 10.79
CA PRO A 161 13.42 8.82 9.64
C PRO A 161 12.56 7.55 9.64
N ALA A 162 13.11 6.44 10.15
CA ALA A 162 12.40 5.17 10.27
C ALA A 162 11.23 5.21 11.26
N ALA A 163 11.32 6.03 12.31
CA ALA A 163 10.25 6.22 13.29
C ALA A 163 9.24 7.30 12.86
N ARG A 164 9.71 8.34 12.15
CA ARG A 164 8.92 9.53 11.81
C ARG A 164 7.98 9.33 10.62
N PHE A 165 8.29 8.38 9.71
CA PHE A 165 7.57 8.26 8.45
C PHE A 165 6.98 6.87 8.22
N HIS A 166 5.87 6.82 7.47
CA HIS A 166 5.14 5.59 7.16
C HIS A 166 6.00 4.50 6.48
N GLY A 167 7.02 4.87 5.72
CA GLY A 167 7.92 3.92 5.05
C GLY A 167 8.84 3.15 6.00
N GLY A 168 8.93 3.56 7.27
CA GLY A 168 9.73 2.88 8.28
C GLY A 168 11.23 2.86 7.92
N SER A 169 11.90 1.73 8.15
CA SER A 169 13.35 1.58 7.93
C SER A 169 13.80 1.97 6.53
N VAL A 170 12.94 1.81 5.51
CA VAL A 170 13.27 2.20 4.13
C VAL A 170 13.48 3.72 3.99
N CYS A 171 12.78 4.53 4.79
CA CYS A 171 13.02 5.98 4.83
C CYS A 171 14.39 6.35 5.39
N GLY A 172 15.00 5.48 6.20
CA GLY A 172 16.35 5.71 6.76
C GLY A 172 17.50 5.25 5.87
N ILE A 173 17.23 4.35 4.93
CA ILE A 173 18.29 3.80 4.06
C ILE A 173 18.81 4.87 3.11
N GLY A 174 20.10 5.25 3.29
CA GLY A 174 20.75 6.27 2.47
C GLY A 174 20.17 7.68 2.64
N PHE A 175 19.47 7.94 3.74
CA PHE A 175 18.89 9.25 4.03
C PHE A 175 19.98 10.30 4.24
N GLN A 176 19.94 11.39 3.47
CA GLN A 176 20.89 12.50 3.52
C GLN A 176 20.20 13.86 3.70
N GLY A 177 18.87 13.86 3.75
CA GLY A 177 18.07 15.05 3.92
C GLY A 177 17.97 15.50 5.38
N ASP A 178 17.19 16.55 5.59
CA ASP A 178 16.78 17.01 6.91
C ASP A 178 15.34 16.55 7.14
N PRO A 179 15.06 15.67 8.11
CA PRO A 179 13.72 15.17 8.35
C PRO A 179 12.74 16.27 8.82
N ASP A 180 13.23 17.39 9.36
CA ASP A 180 12.39 18.50 9.80
C ASP A 180 11.88 19.36 8.63
N ARG A 181 12.46 19.21 7.46
CA ARG A 181 12.00 19.86 6.21
C ARG A 181 11.00 19.04 5.42
N ILE A 182 10.71 17.84 5.86
CA ILE A 182 9.71 16.95 5.22
C ILE A 182 8.36 17.23 5.92
N THR A 183 7.55 18.08 5.30
CA THR A 183 6.22 18.50 5.77
C THR A 183 5.11 17.85 4.98
#